data_4b365904d18c9608df4984ff83ce0171
#
_entry.id   4b365904d18c9608df4984ff83ce0171
#
_cell.length_a   1.000
_cell.length_b   1.000
_cell.length_c   1.000
_cell.angle_alpha   90.00
_cell.angle_beta   90.00
_cell.angle_gamma   90.00
#
_symmetry.space_group_name_H-M   'P 1'
#
loop_
_entity.id
_entity.type
_entity.pdbx_description
1 polymer ?
#
loop_
_entity_poly.entity_id
_entity_poly.type
_entity_poly.pdbx_seq_one_letter_code
_entity_poly.pdbx_strand_id
1 'polypeptide(L)'
;MGILIFKTDKTKWQKMLIALLGFFFLTTAIAGGNMDFRAGKNDSDVSRLAHAKALESKLIGEEGSKSKQSNSFERLNKEGNRDKFKKLYHESENIHGKIYALIWFFDNDKNLYGKYKNELNKNEEVIIYHADIIVPSPLSDVFPMIESGYLKKHILY
;
A
#
# COMPACT_ATOMS: atom_id res chain seq x y z
N MET A 1 54.77 43.62 0.15
CA MET A 1 53.83 42.52 -0.08
C MET A 1 53.28 42.12 1.28
N GLY A 2 52.17 42.70 1.70
CA GLY A 2 51.62 42.55 3.05
C GLY A 2 50.55 41.48 3.09
N ILE A 3 50.74 40.49 3.92
CA ILE A 3 49.77 39.38 4.14
C ILE A 3 48.74 39.84 5.17
N LEU A 4 47.50 40.01 4.72
CA LEU A 4 46.37 40.29 5.58
C LEU A 4 45.94 38.99 6.27
N ILE A 5 46.26 38.83 7.56
CA ILE A 5 45.80 37.72 8.40
C ILE A 5 44.42 38.10 8.91
N PHE A 6 43.37 37.49 8.37
CA PHE A 6 42.02 37.57 8.93
C PHE A 6 41.94 36.76 10.23
N LYS A 7 41.97 37.47 11.36
CA LYS A 7 41.65 36.90 12.68
C LYS A 7 40.15 36.61 12.73
N THR A 8 39.75 35.36 12.48
CA THR A 8 38.36 34.95 12.68
C THR A 8 38.06 34.84 14.16
N ASP A 9 37.09 35.65 14.60
CA ASP A 9 36.63 35.70 16.00
C ASP A 9 35.82 34.43 16.31
N LYS A 10 36.48 33.46 16.95
CA LYS A 10 35.86 32.15 17.35
C LYS A 10 34.60 32.32 18.22
N THR A 11 34.48 33.43 18.93
CA THR A 11 33.30 33.69 19.82
C THR A 11 32.03 34.02 19.04
N LYS A 12 32.14 34.65 17.86
CA LYS A 12 30.99 34.91 17.00
C LYS A 12 30.45 33.64 16.36
N TRP A 13 31.33 32.72 15.95
CA TRP A 13 30.94 31.42 15.37
C TRP A 13 30.24 30.52 16.40
N GLN A 14 30.72 30.47 17.66
CA GLN A 14 30.05 29.71 18.72
C GLN A 14 28.65 30.23 19.02
N LYS A 15 28.45 31.56 19.05
CA LYS A 15 27.12 32.15 19.26
C LYS A 15 26.15 31.87 18.12
N MET A 16 26.66 31.85 16.88
CA MET A 16 25.87 31.53 15.69
C MET A 16 25.46 30.05 15.65
N LEU A 17 26.34 29.14 16.09
CA LEU A 17 26.06 27.70 16.16
C LEU A 17 25.01 27.37 17.23
N ILE A 18 25.07 28.07 18.41
CA ILE A 18 24.07 27.89 19.47
C ILE A 18 22.70 28.43 19.06
N ALA A 19 22.66 29.56 18.32
CA ALA A 19 21.41 30.09 17.77
C ALA A 19 20.78 29.16 16.71
N LEU A 20 21.60 28.53 15.87
CA LEU A 20 21.13 27.56 14.85
C LEU A 20 20.62 26.26 15.48
N LEU A 21 21.29 25.75 16.51
CA LEU A 21 20.84 24.56 17.27
C LEU A 21 19.55 24.84 18.07
N GLY A 22 19.41 26.05 18.64
CA GLY A 22 18.17 26.44 19.32
C GLY A 22 16.97 26.56 18.40
N PHE A 23 17.17 26.96 17.14
CA PHE A 23 16.10 27.05 16.15
C PHE A 23 15.63 25.67 15.66
N PHE A 24 16.54 24.69 15.63
CA PHE A 24 16.20 23.31 15.23
C PHE A 24 15.36 22.56 16.28
N PHE A 25 15.55 22.88 17.58
CA PHE A 25 14.74 22.28 18.65
C PHE A 25 13.36 22.93 18.83
N LEU A 26 13.17 24.18 18.38
CA LEU A 26 11.87 24.85 18.51
C LEU A 26 10.89 24.47 17.40
N THR A 27 11.37 23.98 16.24
CA THR A 27 10.50 23.59 15.13
C THR A 27 9.96 22.16 15.25
N THR A 28 10.52 21.32 16.12
CA THR A 28 10.00 19.96 16.37
C THR A 28 8.88 19.91 17.41
N ALA A 29 8.63 20.98 18.16
CA ALA A 29 7.60 21.02 19.21
C ALA A 29 6.22 21.50 18.72
N ILE A 30 6.07 21.99 17.48
CA ILE A 30 4.78 22.49 16.95
C ILE A 30 4.13 21.50 15.98
N ALA A 31 4.80 20.40 15.60
CA ALA A 31 4.23 19.31 14.79
C ALA A 31 3.46 18.27 15.65
N GLY A 32 3.15 18.57 16.91
CA GLY A 32 2.21 17.83 17.75
C GLY A 32 0.76 18.23 17.45
N GLY A 33 0.42 18.41 16.18
CA GLY A 33 -0.96 18.51 15.72
C GLY A 33 -1.62 17.14 15.90
N ASN A 34 -2.76 17.13 16.55
CA ASN A 34 -3.65 16.01 16.77
C ASN A 34 -3.59 15.02 15.59
N MET A 35 -2.83 13.93 15.73
CA MET A 35 -3.03 12.76 14.91
C MET A 35 -4.39 12.22 15.26
N ASP A 36 -5.36 12.59 14.46
CA ASP A 36 -6.72 12.08 14.51
C ASP A 36 -6.63 10.54 14.49
N PHE A 37 -6.93 9.93 15.63
CA PHE A 37 -6.90 8.49 15.88
C PHE A 37 -8.00 7.76 15.09
N ARG A 38 -8.45 8.31 13.95
CA ARG A 38 -9.28 7.65 12.94
C ARG A 38 -8.53 6.71 12.02
N ALA A 39 -7.19 6.68 12.09
CA ALA A 39 -6.35 5.80 11.28
C ALA A 39 -6.57 4.30 11.56
N GLY A 40 -7.11 3.90 12.72
CA GLY A 40 -7.09 2.52 13.18
C GLY A 40 -7.98 1.53 12.41
N LYS A 41 -9.01 1.98 11.69
CA LYS A 41 -9.94 1.04 11.02
C LYS A 41 -9.52 0.73 9.58
N ASN A 42 -8.92 1.68 8.90
CA ASN A 42 -8.56 1.56 7.48
C ASN A 42 -7.20 0.90 7.27
N ASP A 43 -6.26 1.03 8.21
CA ASP A 43 -5.00 0.26 8.20
C ASP A 43 -5.27 -1.23 8.42
N SER A 44 -6.34 -1.59 9.13
CA SER A 44 -6.74 -3.00 9.30
C SER A 44 -7.17 -3.66 7.99
N ASP A 45 -7.76 -2.93 7.04
CA ASP A 45 -8.20 -3.49 5.76
C ASP A 45 -7.01 -3.68 4.81
N VAL A 46 -6.08 -2.72 4.74
CA VAL A 46 -4.81 -2.87 4.00
C VAL A 46 -4.02 -4.04 4.57
N SER A 47 -3.83 -4.10 5.88
CA SER A 47 -3.10 -5.19 6.54
C SER A 47 -3.75 -6.55 6.29
N ARG A 48 -5.09 -6.66 6.36
CA ARG A 48 -5.78 -7.92 6.07
C ARG A 48 -5.55 -8.41 4.65
N LEU A 49 -5.61 -7.52 3.67
CA LEU A 49 -5.37 -7.87 2.28
C LEU A 49 -3.89 -8.16 2.00
N ALA A 50 -2.97 -7.44 2.65
CA ALA A 50 -1.54 -7.67 2.52
C ALA A 50 -1.10 -9.07 2.98
N HIS A 51 -1.80 -9.62 3.98
CA HIS A 51 -1.57 -10.98 4.49
C HIS A 51 -2.55 -12.02 3.91
N ALA A 52 -3.28 -11.68 2.85
CA ALA A 52 -4.19 -12.61 2.20
C ALA A 52 -3.44 -13.84 1.66
N LYS A 53 -3.96 -15.03 1.92
CA LYS A 53 -3.39 -16.29 1.44
C LYS A 53 -4.08 -16.83 0.19
N ALA A 54 -5.14 -16.17 -0.24
CA ALA A 54 -5.91 -16.49 -1.43
C ALA A 54 -6.70 -15.27 -1.91
N LEU A 55 -7.21 -15.31 -3.13
CA LEU A 55 -8.24 -14.39 -3.60
C LEU A 55 -9.61 -15.02 -3.29
N GLU A 56 -10.31 -14.45 -2.32
CA GLU A 56 -11.59 -15.00 -1.89
C GLU A 56 -12.76 -14.36 -2.63
N SER A 57 -13.71 -15.19 -3.10
CA SER A 57 -15.00 -14.72 -3.57
C SER A 57 -15.78 -14.04 -2.42
N LYS A 58 -16.83 -13.31 -2.76
CA LYS A 58 -17.68 -12.61 -1.78
C LYS A 58 -18.26 -13.55 -0.71
N LEU A 59 -18.65 -14.72 -1.14
CA LEU A 59 -19.15 -15.81 -0.28
C LEU A 59 -18.17 -16.97 -0.33
N ILE A 60 -17.84 -17.52 0.82
CA ILE A 60 -16.92 -18.64 1.00
C ILE A 60 -17.52 -19.71 1.89
N GLY A 61 -17.09 -20.97 1.66
CA GLY A 61 -17.56 -22.14 2.39
C GLY A 61 -18.98 -22.58 1.98
N GLU A 62 -19.35 -23.79 2.40
CA GLU A 62 -20.65 -24.39 2.09
C GLU A 62 -21.84 -23.55 2.58
N GLU A 63 -21.68 -22.85 3.71
CA GLU A 63 -22.71 -21.99 4.29
C GLU A 63 -22.79 -20.60 3.63
N GLY A 64 -21.94 -20.29 2.67
CA GLY A 64 -21.92 -19.01 2.00
C GLY A 64 -21.58 -17.84 2.93
N SER A 65 -20.65 -18.04 3.86
CA SER A 65 -20.20 -16.98 4.77
C SER A 65 -19.53 -15.83 4.01
N LYS A 66 -19.76 -14.59 4.43
CA LYS A 66 -19.13 -13.42 3.80
C LYS A 66 -17.63 -13.39 4.04
N SER A 67 -16.84 -13.34 2.97
CA SER A 67 -15.39 -13.20 3.04
C SER A 67 -14.98 -11.89 3.73
N LYS A 68 -14.09 -12.00 4.71
CA LYS A 68 -13.49 -10.82 5.37
C LYS A 68 -12.56 -10.06 4.42
N GLN A 69 -11.87 -10.76 3.52
CA GLN A 69 -10.98 -10.15 2.51
C GLN A 69 -11.80 -9.40 1.47
N SER A 70 -12.83 -10.03 0.92
CA SER A 70 -13.75 -9.39 -0.02
C SER A 70 -14.39 -8.12 0.59
N ASN A 71 -14.84 -8.18 1.84
CA ASN A 71 -15.38 -7.01 2.55
C ASN A 71 -14.32 -5.90 2.73
N SER A 72 -13.08 -6.26 3.03
CA SER A 72 -11.99 -5.27 3.14
C SER A 72 -11.68 -4.63 1.80
N PHE A 73 -11.62 -5.41 0.73
CA PHE A 73 -11.42 -4.91 -0.62
C PHE A 73 -12.57 -3.99 -1.05
N GLU A 74 -13.81 -4.35 -0.78
CA GLU A 74 -14.99 -3.53 -1.08
C GLU A 74 -14.91 -2.16 -0.40
N ARG A 75 -14.52 -2.11 0.89
CA ARG A 75 -14.36 -0.84 1.62
C ARG A 75 -13.26 0.03 1.01
N LEU A 76 -12.06 -0.53 0.78
CA LEU A 76 -10.96 0.21 0.17
C LEU A 76 -11.30 0.68 -1.25
N ASN A 77 -12.00 -0.15 -2.04
CA ASN A 77 -12.44 0.21 -3.37
C ASN A 77 -13.44 1.38 -3.37
N LYS A 78 -14.38 1.42 -2.42
CA LYS A 78 -15.32 2.54 -2.24
C LYS A 78 -14.63 3.84 -1.84
N GLU A 79 -13.56 3.75 -1.04
CA GLU A 79 -12.76 4.93 -0.67
C GLU A 79 -12.00 5.52 -1.86
N GLY A 80 -11.63 4.69 -2.83
CA GLY A 80 -10.92 5.10 -4.05
C GLY A 80 -9.53 5.68 -3.81
N ASN A 81 -8.90 5.39 -2.65
CA ASN A 81 -7.64 5.99 -2.27
C ASN A 81 -6.45 5.27 -2.91
N ARG A 82 -5.84 5.91 -3.92
CA ARG A 82 -4.69 5.41 -4.68
C ARG A 82 -3.50 5.04 -3.79
N ASP A 83 -3.19 5.85 -2.78
CA ASP A 83 -2.02 5.63 -1.94
C ASP A 83 -2.19 4.42 -1.01
N LYS A 84 -3.42 4.11 -0.59
CA LYS A 84 -3.71 2.86 0.12
C LYS A 84 -3.48 1.62 -0.74
N PHE A 85 -3.82 1.65 -2.03
CA PHE A 85 -3.55 0.54 -2.94
C PHE A 85 -2.07 0.41 -3.29
N LYS A 86 -1.31 1.52 -3.38
CA LYS A 86 0.15 1.47 -3.46
C LYS A 86 0.75 0.85 -2.20
N LYS A 87 0.30 1.30 -1.02
CA LYS A 87 0.69 0.72 0.27
C LYS A 87 0.41 -0.77 0.29
N LEU A 88 -0.80 -1.19 -0.07
CA LEU A 88 -1.18 -2.60 -0.18
C LEU A 88 -0.22 -3.38 -1.06
N TYR A 89 0.10 -2.89 -2.27
CA TYR A 89 1.01 -3.57 -3.18
C TYR A 89 2.41 -3.76 -2.58
N HIS A 90 2.96 -2.72 -1.96
CA HIS A 90 4.32 -2.74 -1.42
C HIS A 90 4.45 -3.48 -0.09
N GLU A 91 3.43 -3.45 0.76
CA GLU A 91 3.43 -4.13 2.05
C GLU A 91 3.00 -5.61 1.94
N SER A 92 2.47 -6.04 0.80
CA SER A 92 2.09 -7.44 0.60
C SER A 92 3.31 -8.34 0.53
N GLU A 93 3.40 -9.26 1.48
CA GLU A 93 4.45 -10.28 1.56
C GLU A 93 4.27 -11.39 0.50
N ASN A 94 3.06 -11.53 0.00
CA ASN A 94 2.71 -12.57 -0.97
C ASN A 94 1.97 -12.00 -2.18
N ILE A 95 1.80 -12.83 -3.19
CA ILE A 95 1.19 -12.45 -4.46
C ILE A 95 -0.29 -12.02 -4.33
N HIS A 96 -1.05 -12.61 -3.42
CA HIS A 96 -2.50 -12.39 -3.33
C HIS A 96 -2.84 -10.94 -2.97
N GLY A 97 -2.13 -10.36 -1.99
CA GLY A 97 -2.30 -8.95 -1.64
C GLY A 97 -1.95 -8.02 -2.78
N LYS A 98 -0.89 -8.33 -3.55
CA LYS A 98 -0.51 -7.57 -4.75
C LYS A 98 -1.58 -7.64 -5.82
N ILE A 99 -2.23 -8.80 -5.99
CA ILE A 99 -3.32 -8.97 -6.97
C ILE A 99 -4.54 -8.12 -6.59
N TYR A 100 -4.92 -8.04 -5.31
CA TYR A 100 -5.99 -7.12 -4.88
C TYR A 100 -5.68 -5.67 -5.30
N ALA A 101 -4.43 -5.22 -5.12
CA ALA A 101 -4.03 -3.90 -5.58
C ALA A 101 -4.07 -3.76 -7.11
N LEU A 102 -3.63 -4.78 -7.86
CA LEU A 102 -3.66 -4.77 -9.32
C LEU A 102 -5.10 -4.72 -9.88
N ILE A 103 -6.06 -5.41 -9.26
CA ILE A 103 -7.48 -5.33 -9.64
C ILE A 103 -7.96 -3.88 -9.58
N TRP A 104 -7.61 -3.16 -8.52
CA TRP A 104 -7.97 -1.75 -8.39
C TRP A 104 -7.24 -0.87 -9.40
N PHE A 105 -5.92 -1.04 -9.59
CA PHE A 105 -5.14 -0.25 -10.54
C PHE A 105 -5.61 -0.46 -11.97
N PHE A 106 -6.04 -1.66 -12.33
CA PHE A 106 -6.55 -1.91 -13.68
C PHE A 106 -7.71 -0.99 -14.05
N ASP A 107 -8.59 -0.66 -13.12
CA ASP A 107 -9.73 0.22 -13.38
C ASP A 107 -9.39 1.70 -13.22
N ASN A 108 -8.48 2.06 -12.29
CA ASN A 108 -8.30 3.41 -11.83
C ASN A 108 -6.95 4.04 -12.22
N ASP A 109 -5.92 3.23 -12.52
CA ASP A 109 -4.57 3.71 -12.89
C ASP A 109 -3.84 2.69 -13.78
N LYS A 110 -4.12 2.73 -15.07
CA LYS A 110 -3.53 1.81 -16.06
C LYS A 110 -2.00 1.87 -16.11
N ASN A 111 -1.40 3.02 -15.81
CA ASN A 111 0.06 3.16 -15.82
C ASN A 111 0.68 2.37 -14.67
N LEU A 112 0.13 2.50 -13.45
CA LEU A 112 0.58 1.69 -12.31
C LEU A 112 0.27 0.21 -12.49
N TYR A 113 -0.89 -0.13 -13.07
CA TYR A 113 -1.20 -1.50 -13.41
C TYR A 113 -0.11 -2.12 -14.31
N GLY A 114 0.21 -1.47 -15.43
CA GLY A 114 1.23 -1.94 -16.37
C GLY A 114 2.61 -2.07 -15.72
N LYS A 115 3.01 -1.06 -14.92
CA LYS A 115 4.28 -1.08 -14.19
C LYS A 115 4.35 -2.29 -13.26
N TYR A 116 3.40 -2.41 -12.33
CA TYR A 116 3.43 -3.44 -11.29
C TYR A 116 3.19 -4.85 -11.82
N LYS A 117 2.35 -5.01 -12.86
CA LYS A 117 2.18 -6.28 -13.57
C LYS A 117 3.52 -6.83 -14.11
N ASN A 118 4.36 -5.94 -14.67
CA ASN A 118 5.65 -6.32 -15.23
C ASN A 118 6.73 -6.66 -14.18
N GLU A 119 6.54 -6.25 -12.94
CA GLU A 119 7.44 -6.58 -11.82
C GLU A 119 7.21 -8.00 -11.28
N LEU A 120 6.07 -8.63 -11.60
CA LEU A 120 5.68 -9.92 -11.04
C LEU A 120 6.15 -11.09 -11.89
N ASN A 121 6.50 -12.20 -11.20
CA ASN A 121 6.83 -13.46 -11.86
C ASN A 121 5.56 -14.15 -12.37
N LYS A 122 5.42 -14.28 -13.69
CA LYS A 122 4.23 -14.85 -14.36
C LYS A 122 3.96 -16.32 -14.02
N ASN A 123 4.97 -17.04 -13.54
CA ASN A 123 4.84 -18.45 -13.16
C ASN A 123 4.48 -18.62 -11.68
N GLU A 124 4.36 -17.53 -10.92
CA GLU A 124 3.94 -17.59 -9.52
C GLU A 124 2.49 -18.07 -9.42
N GLU A 125 2.23 -18.96 -8.48
CA GLU A 125 0.90 -19.54 -8.28
C GLU A 125 0.03 -18.64 -7.41
N VAL A 126 -1.20 -18.43 -7.85
CA VAL A 126 -2.24 -17.68 -7.15
C VAL A 126 -3.36 -18.63 -6.77
N ILE A 127 -3.71 -18.66 -5.52
CA ILE A 127 -4.84 -19.44 -5.00
C ILE A 127 -6.12 -18.60 -5.10
N ILE A 128 -7.13 -19.12 -5.78
CA ILE A 128 -8.45 -18.50 -5.91
C ILE A 128 -9.47 -19.39 -5.21
N TYR A 129 -10.20 -18.84 -4.25
CA TYR A 129 -11.34 -19.50 -3.61
C TYR A 129 -12.63 -19.11 -4.32
N HIS A 130 -13.30 -20.10 -4.87
CA HIS A 130 -14.61 -19.94 -5.48
C HIS A 130 -15.63 -20.74 -4.64
N ALA A 131 -16.30 -20.09 -3.72
CA ALA A 131 -17.13 -20.69 -2.70
C ALA A 131 -16.34 -21.69 -1.83
N ASP A 132 -16.51 -22.99 -2.05
CA ASP A 132 -15.81 -24.10 -1.39
C ASP A 132 -14.69 -24.73 -2.27
N ILE A 133 -14.51 -24.25 -3.50
CA ILE A 133 -13.53 -24.77 -4.45
C ILE A 133 -12.24 -23.94 -4.39
N ILE A 134 -11.11 -24.62 -4.29
CA ILE A 134 -9.78 -24.04 -4.35
C ILE A 134 -9.22 -24.26 -5.75
N VAL A 135 -8.88 -23.17 -6.44
CA VAL A 135 -8.31 -23.21 -7.79
C VAL A 135 -6.93 -22.57 -7.78
N PRO A 136 -5.84 -23.37 -7.80
CA PRO A 136 -4.51 -22.83 -8.06
C PRO A 136 -4.41 -22.39 -9.52
N SER A 137 -3.91 -21.20 -9.78
CA SER A 137 -3.78 -20.64 -11.12
C SER A 137 -2.43 -19.94 -11.27
N PRO A 138 -1.68 -20.17 -12.37
CA PRO A 138 -0.48 -19.39 -12.63
C PRO A 138 -0.86 -17.93 -12.87
N LEU A 139 0.00 -17.02 -12.47
CA LEU A 139 -0.25 -15.58 -12.58
C LEU A 139 -0.48 -15.14 -14.04
N SER A 140 0.11 -15.86 -15.01
CA SER A 140 -0.16 -15.66 -16.44
C SER A 140 -1.64 -15.75 -16.80
N ASP A 141 -2.40 -16.62 -16.13
CA ASP A 141 -3.83 -16.83 -16.36
C ASP A 141 -4.68 -15.85 -15.55
N VAL A 142 -4.14 -15.38 -14.41
CA VAL A 142 -4.82 -14.42 -13.53
C VAL A 142 -4.88 -13.02 -14.18
N PHE A 143 -3.86 -12.60 -14.93
CA PHE A 143 -3.88 -11.29 -15.60
C PHE A 143 -5.06 -11.12 -16.58
N PRO A 144 -5.34 -12.07 -17.50
CA PRO A 144 -6.55 -11.99 -18.32
C PRO A 144 -7.85 -11.91 -17.50
N MET A 145 -7.92 -12.59 -16.34
CA MET A 145 -9.09 -12.50 -15.46
C MET A 145 -9.25 -11.11 -14.82
N ILE A 146 -8.14 -10.42 -14.51
CA ILE A 146 -8.18 -9.01 -14.07
C ILE A 146 -8.67 -8.13 -15.24
N GLU A 147 -8.06 -8.28 -16.42
CA GLU A 147 -8.30 -7.42 -17.58
C GLU A 147 -9.70 -7.57 -18.17
N SER A 148 -10.32 -8.74 -18.02
CA SER A 148 -11.73 -8.95 -18.36
C SER A 148 -12.72 -8.46 -17.29
N GLY A 149 -12.22 -8.04 -16.11
CA GLY A 149 -13.06 -7.67 -14.97
C GLY A 149 -13.68 -8.87 -14.22
N TYR A 150 -13.35 -10.10 -14.64
CA TYR A 150 -13.88 -11.33 -14.02
C TYR A 150 -13.54 -11.40 -12.54
N LEU A 151 -12.26 -11.21 -12.16
CA LEU A 151 -11.85 -11.28 -10.75
C LEU A 151 -12.51 -10.21 -9.88
N LYS A 152 -12.64 -8.99 -10.38
CA LYS A 152 -13.32 -7.92 -9.64
C LYS A 152 -14.78 -8.30 -9.36
N LYS A 153 -15.48 -8.80 -10.38
CA LYS A 153 -16.85 -9.28 -10.24
C LYS A 153 -16.94 -10.43 -9.24
N HIS A 154 -16.03 -11.40 -9.34
CA HIS A 154 -15.97 -12.56 -8.47
C HIS A 154 -15.74 -12.20 -6.99
N ILE A 155 -14.87 -11.22 -6.71
CA ILE A 155 -14.56 -10.78 -5.35
C ILE A 155 -15.69 -9.91 -4.76
N LEU A 156 -16.33 -9.06 -5.57
CA LEU A 156 -17.28 -8.06 -5.07
C LEU A 156 -18.75 -8.50 -5.14
N TYR A 157 -19.11 -9.45 -6.02
CA TYR A 157 -20.49 -9.87 -6.31
C TYR A 157 -20.68 -11.38 -6.23
#